data_533468c3ccb43c8818a7921666cccb4c
#
_entry.id   533468c3ccb43c8818a7921666cccb4c
#
_cell.length_a   1.000
_cell.length_b   1.000
_cell.length_c   1.000
_cell.angle_alpha   90.00
_cell.angle_beta   90.00
_cell.angle_gamma   90.00
#
_symmetry.space_group_name_H-M   'P 1'
#
loop_
_entity.id
_entity.type
_entity.pdbx_description
1 polymer ?
#
loop_
_entity_poly.entity_id
_entity_poly.type
_entity_poly.pdbx_seq_one_letter_code
_entity_poly.pdbx_strand_id
1 'polypeptide(L)'
;YQGATDKPYEVGEGKFCPFCDTELVYDYYQYSHIGKFHCPKCGFGNIEPEVEIKNVDLTVPSFEADGETYKTAHNSIYYMYNMAAVYTAAKLYNFDKAILHDTFEHFEVNNGRLERFEVDGSSLLVNLAKNPVGANMTLRVMNEQAGSKELLFVLNDNLADGYDVSWIWDINFSVFNNVDRVVTSGTRAYDIAIRIKCSGYDPDKIFVYPDLDEATASLFSTKGDKFAIANYTAIQPTRAAIKKYKSLKENGEEK
;
A
#
# COMPACT_ATOMS: atom_id res chain seq x y z
N TYR A 1 -18.81 6.49 3.08
CA TYR A 1 -17.96 6.78 4.24
C TYR A 1 -17.97 8.27 4.56
N GLN A 2 -18.25 8.62 5.80
CA GLN A 2 -18.13 9.99 6.32
C GLN A 2 -16.70 10.17 6.82
N GLY A 3 -15.95 11.08 6.27
CA GLY A 3 -14.51 11.32 6.54
C GLY A 3 -13.78 11.72 5.28
N ALA A 4 -14.53 12.23 4.35
CA ALA A 4 -14.06 12.74 3.09
C ALA A 4 -13.16 13.96 3.26
N THR A 5 -12.17 14.07 2.38
CA THR A 5 -11.33 15.26 2.28
C THR A 5 -11.67 16.03 1.01
N ASP A 6 -11.58 17.34 1.06
CA ASP A 6 -11.81 18.22 -0.10
C ASP A 6 -10.62 18.25 -1.06
N LYS A 7 -9.52 17.57 -0.72
CA LYS A 7 -8.28 17.62 -1.51
C LYS A 7 -8.08 16.31 -2.25
N PRO A 8 -7.89 16.36 -3.58
CA PRO A 8 -7.46 15.19 -4.33
C PRO A 8 -6.08 14.76 -3.82
N TYR A 9 -5.91 13.45 -3.67
CA TYR A 9 -4.55 12.92 -3.68
C TYR A 9 -3.97 13.21 -5.08
N GLU A 10 -2.71 13.59 -5.14
CA GLU A 10 -2.00 13.91 -6.39
C GLU A 10 -1.76 12.67 -7.27
N VAL A 11 -2.81 11.89 -7.52
CA VAL A 11 -2.77 10.73 -8.40
C VAL A 11 -3.62 11.04 -9.61
N GLY A 12 -3.03 10.93 -10.80
CA GLY A 12 -3.72 11.24 -12.05
C GLY A 12 -4.84 10.26 -12.44
N GLU A 13 -5.02 9.16 -11.68
CA GLU A 13 -6.09 8.18 -11.92
C GLU A 13 -7.47 8.73 -11.57
N GLY A 14 -8.47 8.34 -12.35
CA GLY A 14 -9.87 8.71 -12.10
C GLY A 14 -10.20 10.18 -12.38
N LYS A 15 -9.35 10.88 -13.12
CA LYS A 15 -9.54 12.30 -13.44
C LYS A 15 -10.55 12.55 -14.57
N PHE A 16 -10.59 11.68 -15.55
CA PHE A 16 -11.40 11.85 -16.75
C PHE A 16 -12.50 10.81 -16.89
N CYS A 17 -13.61 11.22 -17.45
CA CYS A 17 -14.75 10.36 -17.74
C CYS A 17 -14.37 9.29 -18.78
N PRO A 18 -14.57 7.99 -18.50
CA PRO A 18 -14.22 6.91 -19.43
C PRO A 18 -15.12 6.86 -20.68
N PHE A 19 -16.20 7.62 -20.72
CA PHE A 19 -17.15 7.64 -21.84
C PHE A 19 -17.00 8.85 -22.76
N CYS A 20 -16.49 9.97 -22.25
CA CYS A 20 -16.46 11.20 -23.04
C CYS A 20 -15.24 12.09 -22.77
N ASP A 21 -14.23 11.59 -22.08
CA ASP A 21 -12.95 12.24 -21.76
C ASP A 21 -13.05 13.61 -21.07
N THR A 22 -14.24 13.97 -20.58
CA THR A 22 -14.44 15.21 -19.83
C THR A 22 -13.90 15.04 -18.40
N GLU A 23 -13.26 16.05 -17.87
CA GLU A 23 -12.78 16.04 -16.48
C GLU A 23 -13.96 15.83 -15.51
N LEU A 24 -13.80 14.87 -14.58
CA LEU A 24 -14.81 14.55 -13.58
C LEU A 24 -14.79 15.62 -12.47
N VAL A 25 -15.97 15.93 -11.97
CA VAL A 25 -16.15 16.80 -10.81
C VAL A 25 -16.38 15.94 -9.59
N TYR A 26 -15.55 16.13 -8.57
CA TYR A 26 -15.65 15.42 -7.31
C TYR A 26 -16.34 16.30 -6.26
N ASP A 27 -17.39 15.79 -5.65
CA ASP A 27 -18.02 16.41 -4.48
C ASP A 27 -17.12 16.24 -3.26
N TYR A 28 -16.48 15.07 -3.14
CA TYR A 28 -15.48 14.76 -2.13
C TYR A 28 -14.64 13.55 -2.52
N TYR A 29 -13.45 13.45 -1.92
CA TYR A 29 -12.56 12.28 -2.00
C TYR A 29 -12.59 11.52 -0.68
N GLN A 30 -12.58 10.19 -0.74
CA GLN A 30 -12.50 9.34 0.44
C GLN A 30 -11.15 8.66 0.57
N TYR A 31 -10.65 8.14 -0.54
CA TYR A 31 -9.41 7.41 -0.59
C TYR A 31 -8.86 7.42 -2.02
N SER A 32 -7.70 8.06 -2.25
CA SER A 32 -7.15 8.24 -3.59
C SER A 32 -8.21 8.85 -4.54
N HIS A 33 -8.49 8.22 -5.68
CA HIS A 33 -9.53 8.63 -6.64
C HIS A 33 -10.93 8.09 -6.28
N ILE A 34 -11.08 7.38 -5.18
CA ILE A 34 -12.39 6.92 -4.71
C ILE A 34 -13.06 8.07 -3.96
N GLY A 35 -14.27 8.40 -4.36
CA GLY A 35 -15.04 9.48 -3.78
C GLY A 35 -16.41 9.59 -4.44
N LYS A 36 -17.11 10.69 -4.19
CA LYS A 36 -18.35 11.01 -4.89
C LYS A 36 -18.05 11.94 -6.05
N PHE A 37 -18.38 11.51 -7.25
CA PHE A 37 -18.06 12.23 -8.46
C PHE A 37 -19.19 12.15 -9.50
N HIS A 38 -19.18 13.09 -10.43
CA HIS A 38 -20.05 13.06 -11.62
C HIS A 38 -19.34 13.68 -12.83
N CYS A 39 -19.75 13.27 -14.02
CA CYS A 39 -19.34 13.89 -15.27
C CYS A 39 -20.33 15.01 -15.62
N PRO A 40 -19.87 16.27 -15.74
CA PRO A 40 -20.77 17.38 -16.06
C PRO A 40 -21.31 17.34 -17.50
N LYS A 41 -20.71 16.52 -18.37
CA LYS A 41 -21.12 16.42 -19.79
C LYS A 41 -22.08 15.28 -20.06
N CYS A 42 -21.82 14.07 -19.56
CA CYS A 42 -22.64 12.90 -19.90
C CYS A 42 -23.41 12.31 -18.70
N GLY A 43 -23.23 12.87 -17.50
CA GLY A 43 -23.93 12.41 -16.29
C GLY A 43 -23.38 11.11 -15.70
N PHE A 44 -22.29 10.54 -16.25
CA PHE A 44 -21.62 9.40 -15.60
C PHE A 44 -21.19 9.77 -14.18
N GLY A 45 -21.44 8.92 -13.21
CA GLY A 45 -21.10 9.17 -11.82
C GLY A 45 -21.33 7.95 -10.93
N ASN A 46 -21.24 8.18 -9.63
CA ASN A 46 -21.53 7.12 -8.67
C ASN A 46 -22.99 6.68 -8.75
N ILE A 47 -23.20 5.40 -8.53
CA ILE A 47 -24.52 4.84 -8.22
C ILE A 47 -24.76 4.92 -6.71
N GLU A 48 -26.03 5.02 -6.30
CA GLU A 48 -26.38 4.98 -4.88
C GLU A 48 -26.03 3.61 -4.29
N PRO A 49 -25.28 3.55 -3.17
CA PRO A 49 -24.88 2.29 -2.57
C PRO A 49 -26.03 1.62 -1.83
N GLU A 50 -26.14 0.29 -1.93
CA GLU A 50 -27.09 -0.50 -1.11
C GLU A 50 -26.61 -0.70 0.33
N VAL A 51 -25.31 -0.59 0.55
CA VAL A 51 -24.67 -0.68 1.86
C VAL A 51 -23.73 0.50 2.02
N GLU A 52 -23.93 1.24 3.07
CA GLU A 52 -23.07 2.36 3.47
C GLU A 52 -22.48 2.09 4.85
N ILE A 53 -21.16 2.23 4.96
CA ILE A 53 -20.50 2.23 6.26
C ILE A 53 -20.37 3.66 6.79
N LYS A 54 -20.60 3.82 8.09
CA LYS A 54 -20.57 5.12 8.80
C LYS A 54 -19.66 5.05 10.02
N ASN A 55 -19.42 6.19 10.62
CA ASN A 55 -18.70 6.30 11.89
C ASN A 55 -17.38 5.50 11.91
N VAL A 56 -16.64 5.59 10.79
CA VAL A 56 -15.34 4.90 10.68
C VAL A 56 -14.35 5.57 11.63
N ASP A 57 -13.82 4.79 12.57
CA ASP A 57 -12.74 5.19 13.45
C ASP A 57 -11.49 4.37 13.10
N LEU A 58 -10.38 5.05 12.78
CA LEU A 58 -9.10 4.42 12.49
C LEU A 58 -8.16 4.39 13.70
N THR A 59 -8.51 5.09 14.79
CA THR A 59 -7.74 5.06 16.04
C THR A 59 -8.16 3.90 16.94
N VAL A 60 -9.47 3.65 17.00
CA VAL A 60 -10.07 2.44 17.57
C VAL A 60 -10.78 1.72 16.42
N PRO A 61 -10.04 0.88 15.67
CA PRO A 61 -10.48 0.43 14.36
C PRO A 61 -11.90 -0.16 14.37
N SER A 62 -12.84 0.57 13.78
CA SER A 62 -14.26 0.20 13.76
C SER A 62 -15.04 0.93 12.67
N PHE A 63 -16.19 0.39 12.32
CA PHE A 63 -17.18 1.04 11.47
C PHE A 63 -18.60 0.62 11.87
N GLU A 64 -19.59 1.40 11.46
CA GLU A 64 -21.00 1.09 11.61
C GLU A 64 -21.61 0.69 10.26
N ALA A 65 -22.37 -0.39 10.23
CA ALA A 65 -23.17 -0.81 9.08
C ALA A 65 -24.56 -1.28 9.55
N ASP A 66 -25.61 -0.81 8.88
CA ASP A 66 -27.01 -1.12 9.23
C ASP A 66 -27.34 -0.91 10.73
N GLY A 67 -26.77 0.13 11.36
CA GLY A 67 -26.99 0.50 12.76
C GLY A 67 -26.23 -0.35 13.79
N GLU A 68 -25.29 -1.16 13.36
CA GLU A 68 -24.47 -2.03 14.19
C GLU A 68 -22.98 -1.72 14.04
N THR A 69 -22.25 -1.65 15.16
CA THR A 69 -20.80 -1.32 15.16
C THR A 69 -19.97 -2.58 15.08
N TYR A 70 -19.07 -2.64 14.10
CA TYR A 70 -18.10 -3.71 13.89
C TYR A 70 -16.69 -3.21 14.21
N LYS A 71 -16.02 -3.89 15.13
CA LYS A 71 -14.59 -3.69 15.37
C LYS A 71 -13.78 -4.39 14.30
N THR A 72 -12.59 -3.88 14.01
CA THR A 72 -11.71 -4.47 13.00
C THR A 72 -10.28 -4.60 13.52
N ALA A 73 -9.58 -5.63 13.08
CA ALA A 73 -8.18 -5.84 13.45
C ALA A 73 -7.21 -4.83 12.77
N HIS A 74 -7.68 -4.09 11.78
CA HIS A 74 -6.84 -3.22 10.96
C HIS A 74 -7.38 -1.80 10.89
N ASN A 75 -6.46 -0.83 10.94
CA ASN A 75 -6.75 0.59 11.04
C ASN A 75 -6.53 1.37 9.72
N SER A 76 -6.47 0.71 8.56
CA SER A 76 -6.31 1.43 7.30
C SER A 76 -7.62 1.55 6.53
N ILE A 77 -7.81 2.69 5.88
CA ILE A 77 -9.05 3.01 5.15
C ILE A 77 -9.38 1.98 4.06
N TYR A 78 -8.39 1.43 3.36
CA TYR A 78 -8.65 0.43 2.34
C TYR A 78 -9.16 -0.90 2.92
N TYR A 79 -8.79 -1.24 4.17
CA TYR A 79 -9.40 -2.38 4.87
C TYR A 79 -10.86 -2.14 5.20
N MET A 80 -11.23 -0.91 5.57
CA MET A 80 -12.63 -0.56 5.78
C MET A 80 -13.47 -0.79 4.52
N TYR A 81 -12.93 -0.45 3.33
CA TYR A 81 -13.58 -0.75 2.04
C TYR A 81 -13.69 -2.26 1.79
N ASN A 82 -12.62 -3.02 2.04
CA ASN A 82 -12.65 -4.47 1.89
C ASN A 82 -13.68 -5.11 2.84
N MET A 83 -13.74 -4.67 4.09
CA MET A 83 -14.72 -5.16 5.07
C MET A 83 -16.14 -4.76 4.71
N ALA A 84 -16.36 -3.57 4.17
CA ALA A 84 -17.66 -3.17 3.64
C ALA A 84 -18.11 -4.08 2.48
N ALA A 85 -17.19 -4.47 1.61
CA ALA A 85 -17.48 -5.42 0.53
C ALA A 85 -17.82 -6.82 1.07
N VAL A 86 -17.05 -7.30 2.05
CA VAL A 86 -17.32 -8.59 2.74
C VAL A 86 -18.67 -8.54 3.46
N TYR A 87 -18.95 -7.44 4.18
CA TYR A 87 -20.23 -7.22 4.84
C TYR A 87 -21.40 -7.29 3.84
N THR A 88 -21.26 -6.61 2.70
CA THR A 88 -22.29 -6.58 1.64
C THR A 88 -22.54 -7.99 1.11
N ALA A 89 -21.48 -8.75 0.81
CA ALA A 89 -21.61 -10.14 0.36
C ALA A 89 -22.27 -11.02 1.43
N ALA A 90 -21.84 -10.89 2.68
CA ALA A 90 -22.41 -11.65 3.79
C ALA A 90 -23.91 -11.34 4.02
N LYS A 91 -24.30 -10.07 3.89
CA LYS A 91 -25.71 -9.64 3.95
C LYS A 91 -26.53 -10.29 2.83
N LEU A 92 -26.01 -10.30 1.59
CA LEU A 92 -26.67 -10.92 0.45
C LEU A 92 -26.88 -12.44 0.63
N TYR A 93 -25.92 -13.11 1.26
CA TYR A 93 -25.98 -14.56 1.52
C TYR A 93 -26.57 -14.92 2.88
N ASN A 94 -27.07 -13.94 3.66
CA ASN A 94 -27.65 -14.13 4.99
C ASN A 94 -26.71 -14.82 5.99
N PHE A 95 -25.43 -14.45 6.00
CA PHE A 95 -24.51 -14.93 7.03
C PHE A 95 -24.87 -14.39 8.41
N ASP A 96 -24.56 -15.16 9.44
CA ASP A 96 -24.78 -14.77 10.83
C ASP A 96 -23.88 -13.56 11.18
N LYS A 97 -24.47 -12.55 11.78
CA LYS A 97 -23.76 -11.33 12.21
C LYS A 97 -22.69 -11.62 13.27
N ALA A 98 -22.92 -12.60 14.15
CA ALA A 98 -21.92 -12.99 15.15
C ALA A 98 -20.63 -13.50 14.49
N ILE A 99 -20.74 -14.22 13.38
CA ILE A 99 -19.57 -14.66 12.59
C ILE A 99 -18.84 -13.46 12.00
N LEU A 100 -19.59 -12.45 11.54
CA LEU A 100 -18.97 -11.23 10.99
C LEU A 100 -18.22 -10.43 12.04
N HIS A 101 -18.79 -10.27 13.23
CA HIS A 101 -18.11 -9.61 14.35
C HIS A 101 -16.79 -10.30 14.68
N ASP A 102 -16.82 -11.61 14.88
CA ASP A 102 -15.61 -12.39 15.19
C ASP A 102 -14.58 -12.32 14.06
N THR A 103 -15.03 -12.49 12.81
CA THR A 103 -14.15 -12.44 11.65
C THR A 103 -13.46 -11.08 11.51
N PHE A 104 -14.18 -9.97 11.62
CA PHE A 104 -13.60 -8.64 11.44
C PHE A 104 -12.65 -8.27 12.59
N GLU A 105 -12.96 -8.66 13.82
CA GLU A 105 -12.14 -8.36 14.99
C GLU A 105 -10.83 -9.17 15.01
N HIS A 106 -10.85 -10.42 14.48
CA HIS A 106 -9.72 -11.34 14.57
C HIS A 106 -9.02 -11.64 13.23
N PHE A 107 -9.45 -11.00 12.14
CA PHE A 107 -8.86 -11.26 10.83
C PHE A 107 -7.40 -10.82 10.77
N GLU A 108 -6.49 -11.76 10.60
CA GLU A 108 -5.07 -11.50 10.43
C GLU A 108 -4.70 -11.38 8.95
N VAL A 109 -4.01 -10.30 8.59
CA VAL A 109 -3.44 -10.12 7.26
C VAL A 109 -2.05 -10.71 7.23
N ASN A 110 -1.93 -11.83 6.56
CA ASN A 110 -0.66 -12.49 6.28
C ASN A 110 -0.32 -12.34 4.78
N ASN A 111 0.87 -12.77 4.38
CA ASN A 111 1.31 -12.82 2.98
C ASN A 111 1.76 -11.48 2.36
N GLY A 112 2.52 -10.68 3.10
CA GLY A 112 3.22 -9.51 2.54
C GLY A 112 2.35 -8.27 2.37
N ARG A 113 1.25 -8.17 3.12
CA ARG A 113 0.44 -6.95 3.20
C ARG A 113 0.59 -6.32 4.57
N LEU A 114 1.34 -5.22 4.67
CA LEU A 114 1.69 -4.56 5.93
C LEU A 114 2.29 -5.53 6.97
N GLU A 115 3.02 -6.54 6.49
CA GLU A 115 3.63 -7.56 7.33
C GLU A 115 4.87 -6.99 8.02
N ARG A 116 4.98 -7.20 9.33
CA ARG A 116 6.11 -6.70 10.12
C ARG A 116 7.12 -7.80 10.40
N PHE A 117 8.38 -7.44 10.30
CA PHE A 117 9.53 -8.28 10.65
C PHE A 117 10.42 -7.50 11.61
N GLU A 118 10.91 -8.21 12.64
CA GLU A 118 12.00 -7.74 13.49
C GLU A 118 13.26 -8.52 13.11
N VAL A 119 14.28 -7.80 12.65
CA VAL A 119 15.53 -8.38 12.15
C VAL A 119 16.70 -7.57 12.65
N ASP A 120 17.58 -8.18 13.44
CA ASP A 120 18.83 -7.59 13.94
C ASP A 120 18.63 -6.19 14.56
N GLY A 121 17.56 -6.04 15.37
CA GLY A 121 17.22 -4.79 16.06
C GLY A 121 16.65 -3.70 15.15
N SER A 122 16.26 -4.02 13.94
CA SER A 122 15.54 -3.14 13.00
C SER A 122 14.12 -3.63 12.80
N SER A 123 13.15 -2.72 12.77
CA SER A 123 11.77 -3.00 12.38
C SER A 123 11.65 -2.84 10.85
N LEU A 124 11.03 -3.79 10.19
CA LEU A 124 10.75 -3.75 8.74
C LEU A 124 9.27 -3.98 8.48
N LEU A 125 8.65 -3.05 7.77
CA LEU A 125 7.30 -3.20 7.23
C LEU A 125 7.35 -3.58 5.76
N VAL A 126 6.79 -4.74 5.41
CA VAL A 126 6.71 -5.23 4.02
C VAL A 126 5.31 -5.06 3.48
N ASN A 127 5.16 -4.45 2.32
CA ASN A 127 3.86 -4.31 1.66
C ASN A 127 3.90 -4.64 0.17
N LEU A 128 2.88 -5.38 -0.26
CA LEU A 128 2.61 -5.64 -1.67
C LEU A 128 2.03 -4.37 -2.32
N ALA A 129 2.65 -3.91 -3.40
CA ALA A 129 2.08 -2.87 -4.26
C ALA A 129 2.28 -3.22 -5.73
N LYS A 130 1.19 -3.26 -6.48
CA LYS A 130 1.16 -3.58 -7.91
C LYS A 130 0.56 -2.46 -8.77
N ASN A 131 0.37 -1.30 -8.17
CA ASN A 131 -0.15 -0.11 -8.80
C ASN A 131 0.25 1.14 -7.98
N PRO A 132 0.08 2.36 -8.52
CA PRO A 132 0.46 3.60 -7.84
C PRO A 132 -0.22 3.78 -6.49
N VAL A 133 -1.50 3.43 -6.39
CA VAL A 133 -2.29 3.61 -5.17
C VAL A 133 -1.70 2.81 -4.00
N GLY A 134 -1.40 1.52 -4.23
CA GLY A 134 -0.78 0.66 -3.20
C GLY A 134 0.61 1.15 -2.79
N ALA A 135 1.43 1.59 -3.75
CA ALA A 135 2.75 2.15 -3.47
C ALA A 135 2.65 3.45 -2.67
N ASN A 136 1.83 4.40 -3.11
CA ASN A 136 1.63 5.69 -2.44
C ASN A 136 1.10 5.52 -1.01
N MET A 137 0.25 4.53 -0.76
CA MET A 137 -0.20 4.20 0.60
C MET A 137 0.94 3.75 1.51
N THR A 138 1.84 2.90 0.99
CA THR A 138 3.00 2.47 1.78
C THR A 138 3.93 3.64 2.07
N LEU A 139 4.17 4.51 1.07
CA LEU A 139 4.97 5.72 1.25
C LEU A 139 4.33 6.67 2.27
N ARG A 140 3.00 6.77 2.30
CA ARG A 140 2.29 7.56 3.30
C ARG A 140 2.51 7.00 4.71
N VAL A 141 2.29 5.69 4.91
CA VAL A 141 2.55 5.02 6.20
C VAL A 141 4.00 5.23 6.64
N MET A 142 4.95 5.12 5.70
CA MET A 142 6.35 5.39 5.96
C MET A 142 6.59 6.85 6.40
N ASN A 143 5.98 7.82 5.74
CA ASN A 143 6.15 9.24 6.05
C ASN A 143 5.53 9.66 7.39
N GLU A 144 4.47 8.98 7.83
CA GLU A 144 3.83 9.22 9.13
C GLU A 144 4.68 8.74 10.31
N GLN A 145 5.66 7.85 10.08
CA GLN A 145 6.59 7.43 11.12
C GLN A 145 7.61 8.54 11.41
N ALA A 146 7.93 8.73 12.68
CA ALA A 146 9.00 9.64 13.08
C ALA A 146 10.38 9.01 12.84
N GLY A 147 11.40 9.83 12.68
CA GLY A 147 12.80 9.38 12.58
C GLY A 147 13.25 9.06 11.16
N SER A 148 14.47 8.54 11.09
CA SER A 148 15.15 8.12 9.86
C SER A 148 14.61 6.80 9.35
N LYS A 149 14.51 6.66 8.02
CA LYS A 149 13.91 5.50 7.37
C LYS A 149 14.70 5.08 6.16
N GLU A 150 14.60 3.80 5.83
CA GLU A 150 15.14 3.25 4.58
C GLU A 150 14.05 2.50 3.83
N LEU A 151 14.11 2.56 2.50
CA LEU A 151 13.17 1.90 1.61
C LEU A 151 13.88 0.87 0.75
N LEU A 152 13.37 -0.35 0.72
CA LEU A 152 13.62 -1.34 -0.32
C LEU A 152 12.45 -1.35 -1.30
N PHE A 153 12.73 -1.15 -2.58
CA PHE A 153 11.71 -1.30 -3.62
C PHE A 153 12.11 -2.44 -4.57
N VAL A 154 11.30 -3.49 -4.62
CA VAL A 154 11.54 -4.65 -5.47
C VAL A 154 10.52 -4.67 -6.60
N LEU A 155 10.98 -4.52 -7.84
CA LEU A 155 10.13 -4.45 -9.02
C LEU A 155 10.51 -5.51 -10.04
N ASN A 156 9.54 -6.35 -10.39
CA ASN A 156 9.64 -7.34 -11.45
C ASN A 156 8.67 -7.02 -12.59
N ASP A 157 8.95 -7.57 -13.78
CA ASP A 157 8.09 -7.54 -14.96
C ASP A 157 7.80 -8.95 -15.49
N ASN A 158 7.66 -9.91 -14.58
CA ASN A 158 7.27 -11.26 -14.93
C ASN A 158 5.84 -11.30 -15.49
N LEU A 159 5.48 -12.37 -16.18
CA LEU A 159 4.18 -12.52 -16.83
C LEU A 159 2.98 -12.17 -15.92
N ALA A 160 3.04 -12.56 -14.65
CA ALA A 160 1.97 -12.31 -13.68
C ALA A 160 1.97 -10.87 -13.12
N ASP A 161 3.05 -10.09 -13.30
CA ASP A 161 3.10 -8.66 -12.96
C ASP A 161 2.57 -7.79 -14.10
N GLY A 162 2.62 -8.31 -15.34
CA GLY A 162 2.50 -7.52 -16.56
C GLY A 162 3.85 -6.94 -16.98
N TYR A 163 4.09 -6.88 -18.28
CA TYR A 163 5.35 -6.33 -18.83
C TYR A 163 5.44 -4.81 -18.73
N ASP A 164 4.30 -4.16 -18.63
CA ASP A 164 4.23 -2.70 -18.52
C ASP A 164 4.41 -2.26 -17.06
N VAL A 165 5.55 -1.65 -16.78
CA VAL A 165 5.88 -1.08 -15.47
C VAL A 165 5.71 0.44 -15.44
N SER A 166 5.08 1.05 -16.46
CA SER A 166 4.92 2.51 -16.56
C SER A 166 4.16 3.13 -15.37
N TRP A 167 3.35 2.34 -14.67
CA TRP A 167 2.63 2.75 -13.46
C TRP A 167 3.56 3.31 -12.36
N ILE A 168 4.86 2.98 -12.38
CA ILE A 168 5.80 3.55 -11.41
C ILE A 168 5.96 5.07 -11.55
N TRP A 169 5.63 5.63 -12.73
CA TRP A 169 5.72 7.07 -12.98
C TRP A 169 4.61 7.86 -12.27
N ASP A 170 3.53 7.20 -11.89
CA ASP A 170 2.42 7.77 -11.13
C ASP A 170 2.61 7.65 -9.60
N ILE A 171 3.72 7.05 -9.15
CA ILE A 171 4.08 7.03 -7.73
C ILE A 171 4.63 8.40 -7.33
N ASN A 172 4.13 8.94 -6.23
CA ASN A 172 4.57 10.23 -5.68
C ASN A 172 5.77 10.06 -4.74
N PHE A 173 6.98 9.97 -5.29
CA PHE A 173 8.21 9.96 -4.49
C PHE A 173 8.65 11.35 -4.00
N SER A 174 8.01 12.45 -4.43
CA SER A 174 8.34 13.79 -3.94
C SER A 174 7.99 13.99 -2.45
N VAL A 175 7.19 13.06 -1.89
CA VAL A 175 6.81 13.08 -0.48
C VAL A 175 7.84 12.44 0.47
N PHE A 176 9.01 12.05 0.00
CA PHE A 176 10.04 11.47 0.84
C PHE A 176 10.49 12.42 1.96
N ASN A 177 10.06 12.14 3.19
CA ASN A 177 10.51 12.85 4.38
C ASN A 177 11.39 11.93 5.24
N ASN A 178 12.62 12.36 5.53
CA ASN A 178 13.57 11.61 6.35
C ASN A 178 13.82 10.17 5.85
N VAL A 179 13.86 10.00 4.53
CA VAL A 179 14.31 8.76 3.89
C VAL A 179 15.80 8.92 3.63
N ASP A 180 16.61 8.19 4.37
CA ASP A 180 18.06 8.33 4.30
C ASP A 180 18.66 7.54 3.16
N ARG A 181 18.00 6.45 2.79
CA ARG A 181 18.52 5.50 1.83
C ARG A 181 17.41 4.76 1.11
N VAL A 182 17.61 4.53 -0.18
CA VAL A 182 16.73 3.70 -1.01
C VAL A 182 17.56 2.58 -1.64
N VAL A 183 17.10 1.35 -1.47
CA VAL A 183 17.64 0.16 -2.13
C VAL A 183 16.63 -0.30 -3.16
N THR A 184 17.07 -0.58 -4.39
CA THR A 184 16.20 -1.08 -5.44
C THR A 184 16.67 -2.46 -5.91
N SER A 185 15.71 -3.36 -6.20
CA SER A 185 16.00 -4.74 -6.58
C SER A 185 14.98 -5.31 -7.57
N GLY A 186 15.23 -6.52 -8.05
CA GLY A 186 14.39 -7.23 -9.00
C GLY A 186 14.80 -6.99 -10.46
N THR A 187 14.02 -7.57 -11.39
CA THR A 187 14.31 -7.50 -12.84
C THR A 187 14.31 -6.07 -13.38
N ARG A 188 13.56 -5.17 -12.73
CA ARG A 188 13.41 -3.75 -13.10
C ARG A 188 13.99 -2.80 -12.03
N ALA A 189 15.04 -3.25 -11.34
CA ALA A 189 15.72 -2.48 -10.30
C ALA A 189 16.19 -1.10 -10.78
N TYR A 190 16.72 -1.03 -12.00
CA TYR A 190 17.21 0.23 -12.58
C TYR A 190 16.07 1.19 -12.98
N ASP A 191 14.94 0.65 -13.45
CA ASP A 191 13.78 1.50 -13.82
C ASP A 191 13.24 2.24 -12.62
N ILE A 192 13.06 1.56 -11.49
CA ILE A 192 12.57 2.20 -10.28
C ILE A 192 13.62 3.15 -9.67
N ALA A 193 14.92 2.84 -9.77
CA ALA A 193 15.98 3.73 -9.35
C ALA A 193 15.99 5.03 -10.16
N ILE A 194 15.85 4.95 -11.49
CA ILE A 194 15.73 6.10 -12.39
C ILE A 194 14.48 6.92 -12.03
N ARG A 195 13.34 6.25 -11.81
CA ARG A 195 12.10 6.94 -11.43
C ARG A 195 12.25 7.73 -10.13
N ILE A 196 12.88 7.14 -9.11
CA ILE A 196 13.13 7.80 -7.81
C ILE A 196 14.09 9.00 -8.00
N LYS A 197 15.17 8.83 -8.77
CA LYS A 197 16.08 9.91 -9.11
C LYS A 197 15.34 11.07 -9.82
N CYS A 198 14.49 10.76 -10.79
CA CYS A 198 13.70 11.75 -11.52
C CYS A 198 12.68 12.50 -10.65
N SER A 199 12.34 12.00 -9.46
CA SER A 199 11.50 12.72 -8.50
C SER A 199 12.26 13.77 -7.67
N GLY A 200 13.58 13.91 -7.89
CA GLY A 200 14.43 14.85 -7.16
C GLY A 200 15.11 14.26 -5.93
N TYR A 201 15.00 12.96 -5.70
CA TYR A 201 15.72 12.31 -4.61
C TYR A 201 17.21 12.20 -4.92
N ASP A 202 18.05 12.35 -3.90
CA ASP A 202 19.50 12.35 -4.00
C ASP A 202 20.03 11.02 -4.60
N PRO A 203 20.67 11.04 -5.77
CA PRO A 203 21.15 9.84 -6.43
C PRO A 203 22.24 9.10 -5.63
N ASP A 204 23.01 9.79 -4.79
CA ASP A 204 24.05 9.18 -3.96
C ASP A 204 23.47 8.34 -2.82
N LYS A 205 22.16 8.45 -2.58
CA LYS A 205 21.39 7.67 -1.63
C LYS A 205 20.59 6.53 -2.26
N ILE A 206 20.73 6.30 -3.56
CA ILE A 206 20.06 5.21 -4.29
C ILE A 206 21.05 4.09 -4.57
N PHE A 207 20.77 2.92 -4.03
CA PHE A 207 21.60 1.72 -4.17
C PHE A 207 20.85 0.67 -4.99
N VAL A 208 21.45 0.21 -6.08
CA VAL A 208 20.82 -0.73 -7.02
C VAL A 208 21.49 -2.10 -6.90
N TYR A 209 20.72 -3.09 -6.46
CA TYR A 209 21.11 -4.48 -6.38
C TYR A 209 20.04 -5.35 -7.05
N PRO A 210 20.24 -5.78 -8.31
CA PRO A 210 19.29 -6.67 -8.97
C PRO A 210 19.09 -7.99 -8.21
N ASP A 211 20.15 -8.50 -7.57
CA ASP A 211 20.08 -9.65 -6.67
C ASP A 211 19.41 -9.26 -5.35
N LEU A 212 18.42 -10.06 -4.96
CA LEU A 212 17.57 -9.76 -3.81
C LEU A 212 18.24 -10.09 -2.47
N ASP A 213 19.13 -11.06 -2.42
CA ASP A 213 19.91 -11.37 -1.20
C ASP A 213 20.92 -10.25 -0.93
N GLU A 214 21.59 -9.73 -1.96
CA GLU A 214 22.48 -8.56 -1.85
C GLU A 214 21.70 -7.31 -1.43
N ALA A 215 20.54 -7.07 -2.05
CA ALA A 215 19.68 -5.94 -1.69
C ALA A 215 19.22 -6.03 -0.22
N THR A 216 18.84 -7.21 0.23
CA THR A 216 18.42 -7.45 1.62
C THR A 216 19.58 -7.23 2.59
N ALA A 217 20.77 -7.76 2.29
CA ALA A 217 21.97 -7.54 3.10
C ALA A 217 22.33 -6.04 3.16
N SER A 218 22.23 -5.35 2.02
CA SER A 218 22.44 -3.90 1.94
C SER A 218 21.42 -3.13 2.79
N LEU A 219 20.14 -3.48 2.75
CA LEU A 219 19.10 -2.85 3.56
C LEU A 219 19.38 -2.98 5.06
N PHE A 220 19.83 -4.13 5.51
CA PHE A 220 20.13 -4.40 6.91
C PHE A 220 21.58 -4.06 7.33
N SER A 221 22.40 -3.46 6.46
CA SER A 221 23.73 -2.97 6.82
C SER A 221 23.71 -1.77 7.78
N THR A 222 22.56 -1.14 7.93
CA THR A 222 22.30 -0.01 8.82
C THR A 222 21.18 -0.37 9.81
N LYS A 223 21.07 0.38 10.90
CA LYS A 223 19.99 0.23 11.88
C LYS A 223 18.86 1.23 11.59
N GLY A 224 17.70 0.99 12.15
CA GLY A 224 16.54 1.89 12.08
C GLY A 224 15.33 1.27 11.37
N ASP A 225 14.30 2.07 11.20
CA ASP A 225 13.03 1.65 10.62
C ASP A 225 13.18 1.46 9.11
N LYS A 226 12.69 0.34 8.64
CA LYS A 226 12.78 -0.08 7.25
C LYS A 226 11.41 -0.37 6.66
N PHE A 227 11.29 -0.09 5.37
CA PHE A 227 10.09 -0.34 4.59
C PHE A 227 10.45 -1.10 3.32
N ALA A 228 9.63 -2.05 2.93
CA ALA A 228 9.81 -2.76 1.68
C ALA A 228 8.51 -2.73 0.87
N ILE A 229 8.61 -2.28 -0.37
CA ILE A 229 7.55 -2.37 -1.37
C ILE A 229 7.98 -3.40 -2.40
N ALA A 230 7.13 -4.38 -2.65
CA ALA A 230 7.38 -5.40 -3.66
C ALA A 230 6.12 -5.62 -4.50
N ASN A 231 6.28 -5.81 -5.81
CA ASN A 231 5.13 -6.13 -6.65
C ASN A 231 4.78 -7.63 -6.59
N TYR A 232 3.82 -8.07 -7.37
CA TYR A 232 3.14 -9.36 -7.17
C TYR A 232 4.09 -10.57 -7.19
N THR A 233 4.98 -10.68 -8.19
CA THR A 233 5.93 -11.80 -8.24
C THR A 233 7.16 -11.61 -7.35
N ALA A 234 7.42 -10.37 -6.90
CA ALA A 234 8.53 -10.04 -6.03
C ALA A 234 8.22 -10.29 -4.54
N ILE A 235 6.95 -10.23 -4.11
CA ILE A 235 6.61 -10.23 -2.68
C ILE A 235 7.05 -11.50 -1.95
N GLN A 236 6.82 -12.69 -2.52
CA GLN A 236 7.22 -13.94 -1.87
C GLN A 236 8.74 -14.13 -1.83
N PRO A 237 9.50 -13.89 -2.93
CA PRO A 237 10.96 -13.86 -2.88
C PRO A 237 11.51 -12.87 -1.85
N THR A 238 10.95 -11.66 -1.76
CA THR A 238 11.37 -10.64 -0.78
C THR A 238 11.19 -11.14 0.66
N ARG A 239 10.03 -11.72 0.97
CA ARG A 239 9.79 -12.33 2.29
C ARG A 239 10.74 -13.48 2.59
N ALA A 240 11.04 -14.30 1.60
CA ALA A 240 11.99 -15.41 1.73
C ALA A 240 13.42 -14.91 2.01
N ALA A 241 13.89 -13.89 1.27
CA ALA A 241 15.20 -13.27 1.47
C ALA A 241 15.33 -12.65 2.87
N ILE A 242 14.29 -11.94 3.34
CA ILE A 242 14.25 -11.36 4.70
C ILE A 242 14.34 -12.46 5.77
N LYS A 243 13.56 -13.52 5.64
CA LYS A 243 13.58 -14.65 6.59
C LYS A 243 14.94 -15.38 6.59
N LYS A 244 15.51 -15.57 5.41
CA LYS A 244 16.86 -16.17 5.25
C LYS A 244 17.91 -15.29 5.94
N TYR A 245 17.91 -13.98 5.69
CA TYR A 245 18.83 -13.04 6.34
C TYR A 245 18.68 -13.07 7.87
N LYS A 246 17.45 -13.04 8.37
CA LYS A 246 17.15 -13.14 9.81
C LYS A 246 17.74 -14.40 10.41
N SER A 247 17.51 -15.58 9.79
CA SER A 247 18.04 -16.85 10.29
C SER A 247 19.58 -16.89 10.30
N LEU A 248 20.25 -16.33 9.30
CA LEU A 248 21.72 -16.24 9.26
C LEU A 248 22.25 -15.40 10.43
N LYS A 249 21.60 -14.28 10.74
CA LYS A 249 22.02 -13.44 11.88
C LYS A 249 21.74 -14.09 13.23
N GLU A 250 20.62 -14.78 13.40
CA GLU A 250 20.28 -15.51 14.63
C GLU A 250 21.25 -16.69 14.89
N ASN A 251 21.74 -17.35 13.82
CA ASN A 251 22.68 -18.47 13.91
C ASN A 251 24.15 -18.04 14.01
N GLY A 252 24.46 -16.74 13.97
CA GLY A 252 25.84 -16.23 14.04
C GLY A 252 26.68 -16.49 12.78
N GLU A 253 26.04 -16.83 11.65
CA GLU A 253 26.70 -17.01 10.36
C GLU A 253 26.85 -15.64 9.65
N GLU A 254 27.88 -14.89 10.01
CA GLU A 254 28.33 -13.74 9.20
C GLU A 254 29.13 -14.24 7.99
N LYS A 255 28.69 -13.90 6.81
CA LYS A 255 29.51 -13.92 5.60
C LYS A 255 30.00 -12.55 5.26
#